data_c68d21a55ef20b9d6114cfd57589e2fd
#
_entry.id   c68d21a55ef20b9d6114cfd57589e2fd
#
_cell.length_a   1.000
_cell.length_b   1.000
_cell.length_c   1.000
_cell.angle_alpha   90.00
_cell.angle_beta   90.00
_cell.angle_gamma   90.00
#
_symmetry.space_group_name_H-M   'P 1'
#
loop_
_entity.id
_entity.type
_entity.pdbx_description
1 polymer ?
#
loop_
_entity_poly.entity_id
_entity_poly.type
_entity_poly.pdbx_seq_one_letter_code
_entity_poly.pdbx_strand_id
1 'polypeptide(L)'
;TIFHGEIVTVSCYNDNSKVKELVATDGTNKVMVVDGKASMTNALLGDMLAELAVKNGWQGIVINGCIRDAGTIATLPIAVKALGCSPIKTEKLGKGEVNQQINFAELSFSPGQYIYGDLNGLATSTTLISF
;
A
#
# COMPACT_ATOMS: atom_id res chain seq x y z
N THR A 1 1.48 6.73 14.25
CA THR A 1 1.15 7.55 13.08
C THR A 1 -0.26 7.25 12.64
N ILE A 2 -1.10 8.28 12.59
CA ILE A 2 -2.48 8.17 12.10
C ILE A 2 -2.47 8.55 10.63
N PHE A 3 -3.15 7.78 9.81
CA PHE A 3 -3.30 8.07 8.40
C PHE A 3 -4.74 7.86 7.94
N HIS A 4 -5.10 8.56 6.89
CA HIS A 4 -6.40 8.39 6.26
C HIS A 4 -6.33 8.83 4.80
N GLY A 5 -7.25 8.33 4.00
CA GLY A 5 -7.35 8.75 2.60
C GLY A 5 -8.32 7.90 1.82
N GLU A 6 -8.54 8.31 0.58
CA GLU A 6 -9.32 7.55 -0.38
C GLU A 6 -8.52 6.32 -0.85
N ILE A 7 -9.18 5.18 -0.89
CA ILE A 7 -8.55 3.91 -1.24
C ILE A 7 -8.32 3.78 -2.73
N VAL A 8 -7.08 3.43 -3.10
CA VAL A 8 -6.70 2.93 -4.41
C VAL A 8 -6.17 1.51 -4.21
N THR A 9 -6.69 0.54 -4.92
CA THR A 9 -6.38 -0.87 -4.71
C THR A 9 -5.47 -1.45 -5.76
N VAL A 10 -4.62 -2.39 -5.33
CA VAL A 10 -3.79 -3.24 -6.21
C VAL A 10 -3.93 -4.67 -5.74
N SER A 11 -4.10 -5.59 -6.68
CA SER A 11 -4.00 -7.03 -6.43
C SER A 11 -2.86 -7.59 -7.27
N CYS A 12 -1.89 -8.22 -6.65
CA CYS A 12 -0.72 -8.75 -7.34
C CYS A 12 -0.12 -9.92 -6.56
N TYR A 13 0.72 -10.72 -7.24
CA TYR A 13 1.43 -11.80 -6.59
C TYR A 13 2.88 -11.80 -7.06
N ASN A 14 3.80 -11.50 -6.14
CA ASN A 14 5.24 -11.45 -6.38
C ASN A 14 5.65 -10.63 -7.61
N ASP A 15 4.84 -9.63 -7.96
CA ASP A 15 5.09 -8.69 -9.05
C ASP A 15 4.56 -7.32 -8.64
N ASN A 16 5.46 -6.37 -8.43
CA ASN A 16 5.08 -5.02 -7.98
C ASN A 16 4.97 -4.00 -9.11
N SER A 17 4.81 -4.45 -10.36
CA SER A 17 4.69 -3.54 -11.51
C SER A 17 3.58 -2.51 -11.31
N LYS A 18 2.42 -2.92 -10.82
CA LYS A 18 1.28 -2.02 -10.60
C LYS A 18 1.52 -1.06 -9.43
N VAL A 19 2.20 -1.51 -8.39
CA VAL A 19 2.62 -0.64 -7.28
C VAL A 19 3.54 0.45 -7.81
N LYS A 20 4.53 0.08 -8.62
CA LYS A 20 5.47 1.03 -9.23
C LYS A 20 4.75 2.05 -10.12
N GLU A 21 3.81 1.60 -10.94
CA GLU A 21 3.02 2.50 -11.80
C GLU A 21 2.22 3.50 -10.96
N LEU A 22 1.55 3.04 -9.90
CA LEU A 22 0.68 3.88 -9.09
C LEU A 22 1.44 4.89 -8.23
N VAL A 23 2.58 4.52 -7.65
CA VAL A 23 3.34 5.49 -6.82
C VAL A 23 3.85 6.66 -7.65
N ALA A 24 3.96 6.49 -8.97
CA ALA A 24 4.34 7.55 -9.89
C ALA A 24 3.19 8.51 -10.23
N THR A 25 1.97 8.23 -9.80
CA THR A 25 0.80 9.08 -10.01
C THR A 25 0.52 9.95 -8.78
N ASP A 26 -0.34 10.95 -8.93
CA ASP A 26 -0.75 11.81 -7.82
C ASP A 26 -1.51 11.01 -6.76
N GLY A 27 -0.96 10.93 -5.57
CA GLY A 27 -1.53 10.23 -4.42
C GLY A 27 -2.06 11.15 -3.34
N THR A 28 -2.27 12.44 -3.64
CA THR A 28 -2.77 13.42 -2.66
C THR A 28 -4.09 12.94 -2.04
N ASN A 29 -4.12 12.85 -0.71
CA ASN A 29 -5.25 12.35 0.07
C ASN A 29 -5.66 10.90 -0.27
N LYS A 30 -4.73 10.11 -0.76
CA LYS A 30 -4.98 8.70 -1.12
C LYS A 30 -4.10 7.75 -0.31
N VAL A 31 -4.64 6.57 -0.08
CA VAL A 31 -3.93 5.43 0.51
C VAL A 31 -3.99 4.27 -0.48
N MET A 32 -2.82 3.73 -0.78
CA MET A 32 -2.74 2.53 -1.62
C MET A 32 -2.90 1.29 -0.75
N VAL A 33 -3.84 0.43 -1.10
CA VAL A 33 -4.06 -0.84 -0.42
C VAL A 33 -3.71 -1.96 -1.39
N VAL A 34 -2.71 -2.76 -1.04
CA VAL A 34 -2.14 -3.77 -1.92
C VAL A 34 -2.42 -5.15 -1.34
N ASP A 35 -3.17 -5.97 -2.07
CA ASP A 35 -3.30 -7.38 -1.75
C ASP A 35 -2.21 -8.17 -2.47
N GLY A 36 -1.14 -8.46 -1.75
CA GLY A 36 -0.02 -9.27 -2.23
C GLY A 36 -0.22 -10.76 -1.98
N LYS A 37 -1.45 -11.18 -1.68
CA LYS A 37 -1.80 -12.57 -1.41
C LYS A 37 -1.04 -13.16 -0.22
N ALA A 38 -0.65 -12.31 0.73
CA ALA A 38 0.12 -12.68 1.91
C ALA A 38 1.47 -13.34 1.59
N SER A 39 2.03 -13.10 0.40
CA SER A 39 3.34 -13.65 0.03
C SER A 39 4.43 -13.08 0.93
N MET A 40 5.24 -13.95 1.50
CA MET A 40 6.38 -13.61 2.35
C MET A 40 7.72 -13.82 1.62
N THR A 41 7.70 -14.11 0.32
CA THR A 41 8.91 -14.45 -0.44
C THR A 41 9.54 -13.25 -1.13
N ASN A 42 8.75 -12.31 -1.64
CA ASN A 42 9.25 -11.17 -2.40
C ASN A 42 8.68 -9.87 -1.84
N ALA A 43 9.49 -8.84 -1.80
CA ALA A 43 9.06 -7.52 -1.34
C ALA A 43 8.35 -6.75 -2.46
N LEU A 44 7.19 -6.18 -2.15
CA LEU A 44 6.41 -5.39 -3.09
C LEU A 44 6.76 -3.90 -3.06
N LEU A 45 7.44 -3.44 -2.00
CA LEU A 45 7.83 -2.04 -1.82
C LEU A 45 9.22 -1.98 -1.21
N GLY A 46 10.07 -1.14 -1.77
CA GLY A 46 11.36 -0.78 -1.20
C GLY A 46 11.45 0.72 -0.97
N ASP A 47 12.62 1.19 -0.51
CA ASP A 47 12.82 2.59 -0.17
C ASP A 47 12.64 3.55 -1.34
N MET A 48 13.09 3.17 -2.54
CA MET A 48 12.98 4.04 -3.72
C MET A 48 11.54 4.30 -4.11
N LEU A 49 10.69 3.26 -4.12
CA LEU A 49 9.27 3.43 -4.42
C LEU A 49 8.54 4.16 -3.30
N ALA A 50 8.91 3.92 -2.05
CA ALA A 50 8.35 4.63 -0.91
C ALA A 50 8.69 6.13 -0.96
N GLU A 51 9.92 6.49 -1.32
CA GLU A 51 10.32 7.88 -1.51
C GLU A 51 9.54 8.55 -2.64
N LEU A 52 9.31 7.83 -3.75
CA LEU A 52 8.50 8.33 -4.85
C LEU A 52 7.04 8.54 -4.42
N ALA A 53 6.50 7.66 -3.60
CA ALA A 53 5.15 7.81 -3.06
C ALA A 53 5.05 9.06 -2.17
N VAL A 54 6.05 9.32 -1.33
CA VAL A 54 6.11 10.55 -0.54
C VAL A 54 6.12 11.78 -1.45
N LYS A 55 6.96 11.78 -2.47
CA LYS A 55 7.06 12.88 -3.42
C LYS A 55 5.74 13.18 -4.12
N ASN A 56 4.95 12.17 -4.40
CA ASN A 56 3.67 12.29 -5.11
C ASN A 56 2.46 12.43 -4.18
N GLY A 57 2.69 12.62 -2.89
CA GLY A 57 1.64 13.00 -1.94
C GLY A 57 0.85 11.86 -1.31
N TRP A 58 1.25 10.61 -1.52
CA TRP A 58 0.56 9.46 -0.94
C TRP A 58 0.57 9.54 0.60
N GLN A 59 -0.60 9.31 1.20
CA GLN A 59 -0.76 9.33 2.66
C GLN A 59 -0.25 8.07 3.32
N GLY A 60 -0.41 6.94 2.66
CA GLY A 60 0.01 5.67 3.20
C GLY A 60 -0.08 4.54 2.19
N ILE A 61 0.55 3.43 2.53
CA ILE A 61 0.51 2.19 1.75
C ILE A 61 0.33 1.04 2.72
N VAL A 62 -0.73 0.27 2.50
CA VAL A 62 -1.05 -0.93 3.30
C VAL A 62 -0.83 -2.14 2.41
N ILE A 63 -0.01 -3.07 2.85
CA ILE A 63 0.41 -4.20 2.02
C ILE A 63 0.14 -5.51 2.76
N ASN A 64 -0.71 -6.34 2.16
CA ASN A 64 -0.86 -7.73 2.57
C ASN A 64 0.25 -8.55 1.90
N GLY A 65 1.45 -8.39 2.40
CA GLY A 65 2.68 -8.95 1.84
C GLY A 65 3.90 -8.33 2.49
N CYS A 66 5.05 -8.39 1.82
CA CYS A 66 6.33 -7.94 2.36
C CYS A 66 6.82 -6.63 1.77
N ILE A 67 7.63 -5.94 2.56
CA ILE A 67 8.46 -4.81 2.13
C ILE A 67 9.93 -5.15 2.34
N ARG A 68 10.82 -4.34 1.76
CA ARG A 68 12.24 -4.33 2.07
C ARG A 68 12.64 -2.93 2.54
N ASP A 69 13.84 -2.81 3.10
CA ASP A 69 14.35 -1.51 3.57
C ASP A 69 13.46 -0.87 4.65
N ALA A 70 12.86 -1.69 5.51
CA ALA A 70 11.89 -1.24 6.52
C ALA A 70 12.45 -0.13 7.43
N GLY A 71 13.72 -0.20 7.79
CA GLY A 71 14.37 0.83 8.61
C GLY A 71 14.41 2.19 7.92
N THR A 72 14.75 2.21 6.63
CA THR A 72 14.75 3.43 5.83
C THR A 72 13.34 3.95 5.62
N ILE A 73 12.40 3.07 5.28
CA ILE A 73 10.99 3.45 5.07
C ILE A 73 10.41 4.08 6.33
N ALA A 74 10.75 3.56 7.51
CA ALA A 74 10.27 4.11 8.78
C ALA A 74 10.70 5.56 9.04
N THR A 75 11.72 6.06 8.35
CA THR A 75 12.16 7.44 8.46
C THR A 75 11.41 8.41 7.54
N LEU A 76 10.62 7.89 6.61
CA LEU A 76 9.91 8.70 5.62
C LEU A 76 8.57 9.19 6.16
N PRO A 77 8.08 10.37 5.71
CA PRO A 77 6.79 10.92 6.15
C PRO A 77 5.61 10.26 5.41
N ILE A 78 5.50 8.96 5.53
CA ILE A 78 4.41 8.16 4.96
C ILE A 78 4.13 6.99 5.91
N ALA A 79 2.87 6.63 6.06
CA ALA A 79 2.49 5.46 6.84
C ALA A 79 2.57 4.21 5.96
N VAL A 80 3.36 3.22 6.37
CA VAL A 80 3.47 1.94 5.66
C VAL A 80 3.19 0.81 6.63
N LYS A 81 2.22 -0.04 6.29
CA LYS A 81 1.87 -1.23 7.05
C LYS A 81 2.03 -2.45 6.16
N ALA A 82 2.76 -3.46 6.64
CA ALA A 82 3.03 -4.69 5.91
C ALA A 82 3.04 -5.89 6.86
N LEU A 83 2.96 -7.10 6.32
CA LEU A 83 3.04 -8.32 7.12
C LEU A 83 4.45 -8.61 7.61
N GLY A 84 5.46 -8.23 6.85
CA GLY A 84 6.85 -8.49 7.21
C GLY A 84 7.82 -7.95 6.17
N CYS A 85 9.04 -8.46 6.23
CA CYS A 85 10.13 -8.01 5.37
C CYS A 85 10.75 -9.17 4.60
N SER A 86 11.19 -8.88 3.38
CA SER A 86 11.99 -9.79 2.57
C SER A 86 13.00 -8.97 1.77
N PRO A 87 14.27 -9.40 1.67
CA PRO A 87 15.25 -8.69 0.85
C PRO A 87 15.10 -8.97 -0.65
N ILE A 88 14.24 -9.90 -1.02
CA ILE A 88 14.13 -10.37 -2.40
C ILE A 88 13.17 -9.47 -3.17
N LYS A 89 13.68 -8.85 -4.24
CA LYS A 89 12.87 -8.03 -5.15
C LYS A 89 11.98 -8.92 -6.02
N THR A 90 10.88 -8.33 -6.54
CA THR A 90 10.06 -9.02 -7.54
C THR A 90 10.69 -8.87 -8.93
N GLU A 91 10.36 -9.81 -9.82
CA GLU A 91 10.46 -9.56 -11.25
C GLU A 91 9.27 -8.70 -11.66
N LYS A 92 9.50 -7.73 -12.54
CA LYS A 92 8.46 -6.83 -13.02
C LYS A 92 7.96 -7.31 -14.38
N LEU A 93 6.89 -8.09 -14.35
CA LEU A 93 6.32 -8.72 -15.55
C LEU A 93 5.05 -7.99 -16.05
N GLY A 94 4.73 -6.85 -15.45
CA GLY A 94 3.54 -6.08 -15.82
C GLY A 94 2.23 -6.67 -15.32
N LYS A 95 2.28 -7.65 -14.43
CA LYS A 95 1.10 -8.36 -13.94
C LYS A 95 0.49 -7.69 -12.71
N GLY A 96 -0.80 -7.90 -12.52
CA GLY A 96 -1.55 -7.37 -11.40
C GLY A 96 -2.77 -6.61 -11.89
N GLU A 97 -3.65 -6.30 -10.96
CA GLU A 97 -4.90 -5.60 -11.23
C GLU A 97 -5.02 -4.39 -10.31
N VAL A 98 -5.56 -3.30 -10.84
CA VAL A 98 -5.83 -2.08 -10.08
C VAL A 98 -7.33 -1.83 -10.03
N ASN A 99 -7.76 -1.08 -8.99
CA ASN A 99 -9.15 -0.64 -8.85
C ASN A 99 -10.19 -1.77 -8.77
N GLN A 100 -9.79 -2.92 -8.22
CA GLN A 100 -10.70 -4.01 -7.91
C GLN A 100 -10.99 -4.05 -6.41
N GLN A 101 -12.14 -4.59 -6.03
CA GLN A 101 -12.39 -4.88 -4.63
C GLN A 101 -11.44 -5.99 -4.17
N ILE A 102 -10.78 -5.78 -3.03
CA ILE A 102 -9.88 -6.76 -2.44
C ILE A 102 -10.28 -7.05 -1.01
N ASN A 103 -9.94 -8.24 -0.52
CA ASN A 103 -10.30 -8.69 0.82
C ASN A 103 -9.09 -9.31 1.51
N PHE A 104 -8.76 -8.81 2.70
CA PHE A 104 -7.79 -9.46 3.59
C PHE A 104 -7.96 -8.87 5.00
N ALA A 105 -7.36 -9.53 6.00
CA ALA A 105 -7.47 -9.12 7.40
C ALA A 105 -8.92 -8.92 7.87
N GLU A 106 -9.84 -9.74 7.34
CA GLU A 106 -11.28 -9.71 7.63
C GLU A 106 -11.96 -8.39 7.22
N LEU A 107 -11.32 -7.62 6.35
CA LEU A 107 -11.86 -6.38 5.81
C LEU A 107 -12.00 -6.47 4.29
N SER A 108 -12.96 -5.69 3.77
CA SER A 108 -13.09 -5.46 2.33
C SER A 108 -12.63 -4.05 2.01
N PHE A 109 -11.85 -3.92 0.95
CA PHE A 109 -11.35 -2.63 0.49
C PHE A 109 -11.83 -2.42 -0.94
N SER A 110 -12.61 -1.36 -1.14
CA SER A 110 -13.12 -0.99 -2.47
C SER A 110 -12.57 0.36 -2.88
N PRO A 111 -12.23 0.53 -4.19
CA PRO A 111 -11.81 1.83 -4.69
C PRO A 111 -12.85 2.90 -4.37
N GLY A 112 -12.39 4.08 -3.97
CA GLY A 112 -13.27 5.20 -3.64
C GLY A 112 -13.79 5.20 -2.20
N GLN A 113 -13.68 4.09 -1.47
CA GLN A 113 -13.90 4.11 -0.02
C GLN A 113 -12.77 4.86 0.67
N TYR A 114 -12.96 5.20 1.94
CA TYR A 114 -11.93 5.83 2.76
C TYR A 114 -11.40 4.84 3.78
N ILE A 115 -10.11 4.92 4.04
CA ILE A 115 -9.44 4.13 5.07
C ILE A 115 -8.93 5.06 6.14
N TYR A 116 -9.07 4.61 7.39
CA TYR A 116 -8.59 5.32 8.58
C TYR A 116 -7.80 4.33 9.40
N GLY A 117 -6.71 4.76 9.98
CA GLY A 117 -5.98 3.87 10.84
C GLY A 117 -4.70 4.47 11.38
N ASP A 118 -4.09 3.67 12.22
CA ASP A 118 -2.69 3.81 12.59
C ASP A 118 -2.01 2.46 12.26
N LEU A 119 -0.77 2.30 12.68
CA LEU A 119 -0.05 1.05 12.37
C LEU A 119 -0.55 -0.15 13.19
N ASN A 120 -1.50 0.05 14.13
CA ASN A 120 -2.06 -1.02 14.95
C ASN A 120 -3.43 -1.50 14.47
N GLY A 121 -4.14 -0.70 13.67
CA GLY A 121 -5.45 -1.09 13.19
C GLY A 121 -5.94 -0.27 12.02
N LEU A 122 -6.92 -0.83 11.31
CA LEU A 122 -7.52 -0.25 10.11
C LEU A 122 -9.03 -0.24 10.25
N ALA A 123 -9.65 0.77 9.68
CA ALA A 123 -11.10 0.85 9.49
C ALA A 123 -11.40 1.45 8.12
N THR A 124 -12.51 1.03 7.51
CA THR A 124 -12.94 1.56 6.21
C THR A 124 -14.30 2.22 6.33
N SER A 125 -14.56 3.17 5.44
CA SER A 125 -15.82 3.88 5.37
C SER A 125 -16.13 4.25 3.93
N THR A 126 -17.42 4.35 3.58
CA THR A 126 -17.84 4.82 2.27
C THR A 126 -17.83 6.35 2.18
N THR A 127 -17.71 7.02 3.29
CA THR A 127 -17.68 8.49 3.36
C THR A 127 -16.49 8.96 4.18
N LEU A 128 -16.01 10.16 3.89
CA LEU A 128 -14.95 10.78 4.67
C LEU A 128 -15.45 11.07 6.09
N ILE A 129 -14.71 10.60 7.07
CA ILE A 129 -14.98 10.89 8.48
C ILE A 129 -14.03 11.99 8.93
N SER A 130 -14.56 13.05 9.53
CA SER A 130 -13.75 14.10 10.16
C SER A 130 -13.37 13.70 11.58
N PHE A 131 -12.14 13.92 11.89
CA PHE A 131 -11.63 13.76 13.25
C PHE A 131 -11.50 15.10 13.95
#